data_f633c01bf587800b0a5cd9eb4ee1b0ec
#
_entry.id   f633c01bf587800b0a5cd9eb4ee1b0ec
#
_cell.length_a   1.000
_cell.length_b   1.000
_cell.length_c   1.000
_cell.angle_alpha   90.00
_cell.angle_beta   90.00
_cell.angle_gamma   90.00
#
_symmetry.space_group_name_H-M   'P 1'
#
loop_
_entity.id
_entity.type
_entity.pdbx_description
1 polymer ?
#
loop_
_entity_poly.entity_id
_entity_poly.type
_entity_poly.pdbx_seq_one_letter_code
_entity_poly.pdbx_strand_id
1 'polypeptide(L)'
;MEIQQPLIPQQKTIGTLDHAVFLCMVFCFWFSGYIYVPVFSLYLEDLHFSYGAIGMILGSYGVTQILLRFPLGVLSEILFSLRKPLLIAGFGCSILSSVLFLAFDSFFFVLTARLLAGLTASMWVMATILYAHYFKDGSASKAMGIMQFFTIMPQFVSIVFCGIAAAHLGRQVPFWMALAASCIGLVICCFIKDPSVSPGQRKALRITQYIKETLRLPKLKLFTILSMTAHAVLFMTVFGFTPLYTNQLGMGDIELLWVMSAFFLPHAAATLSFLFLRFTGRIVYGTMLICFAVIGVCLMFVPFSVSLSTVCITHAFIGLALGFVFPLLLSRVVDISSARLKMSAMGFYQSFYALGIFIGPLLAGKIAQVFGLAEVFYGAGLMAFSALLMMLATKRKMIG
;
A
#
# COMPACT_ATOMS: atom_id res chain seq x y z
N MET A 1 35.66 -33.53 -33.13
CA MET A 1 35.05 -33.43 -31.81
C MET A 1 34.52 -32.02 -31.71
N GLU A 2 33.29 -31.74 -32.22
CA GLU A 2 32.67 -30.45 -32.19
C GLU A 2 32.21 -30.16 -30.77
N ILE A 3 32.74 -29.11 -30.18
CA ILE A 3 32.31 -28.58 -28.90
C ILE A 3 30.94 -27.93 -29.13
N GLN A 4 29.86 -28.65 -28.78
CA GLN A 4 28.51 -28.05 -28.74
C GLN A 4 28.54 -26.86 -27.77
N GLN A 5 28.43 -25.65 -28.31
CA GLN A 5 28.23 -24.47 -27.50
C GLN A 5 26.95 -24.69 -26.67
N PRO A 6 26.95 -24.38 -25.36
CA PRO A 6 25.76 -24.49 -24.56
C PRO A 6 24.70 -23.54 -25.14
N LEU A 7 23.51 -24.11 -25.43
CA LEU A 7 22.33 -23.37 -25.87
C LEU A 7 22.06 -22.25 -24.83
N ILE A 8 22.39 -21.02 -25.20
CA ILE A 8 21.99 -19.84 -24.43
C ILE A 8 20.45 -19.84 -24.43
N PRO A 9 19.77 -19.92 -23.28
CA PRO A 9 18.31 -19.88 -23.25
C PRO A 9 17.83 -18.62 -23.97
N GLN A 10 17.07 -18.77 -25.04
CA GLN A 10 16.51 -17.64 -25.77
C GLN A 10 15.65 -16.81 -24.82
N GLN A 11 16.08 -15.58 -24.59
CA GLN A 11 15.31 -14.61 -23.82
C GLN A 11 13.95 -14.43 -24.52
N LYS A 12 12.85 -14.82 -23.85
CA LYS A 12 11.50 -14.67 -24.38
C LYS A 12 11.27 -13.21 -24.76
N THR A 13 11.01 -12.92 -26.01
CA THR A 13 10.72 -11.57 -26.46
C THR A 13 9.40 -11.09 -25.85
N ILE A 14 9.45 -9.93 -25.19
CA ILE A 14 8.27 -9.29 -24.58
C ILE A 14 7.69 -8.31 -25.60
N GLY A 15 6.43 -8.52 -25.99
CA GLY A 15 5.68 -7.64 -26.89
C GLY A 15 4.70 -6.75 -26.13
N THR A 16 4.06 -5.85 -26.87
CA THR A 16 3.06 -4.90 -26.30
C THR A 16 1.89 -5.64 -25.63
N LEU A 17 1.45 -6.76 -26.18
CA LEU A 17 0.39 -7.59 -25.59
C LEU A 17 0.80 -8.13 -24.21
N ASP A 18 2.05 -8.55 -24.05
CA ASP A 18 2.54 -9.06 -22.77
C ASP A 18 2.49 -7.99 -21.68
N HIS A 19 2.86 -6.73 -22.04
CA HIS A 19 2.69 -5.59 -21.14
C HIS A 19 1.23 -5.36 -20.76
N ALA A 20 0.31 -5.39 -21.73
CA ALA A 20 -1.12 -5.20 -21.49
C ALA A 20 -1.68 -6.30 -20.57
N VAL A 21 -1.39 -7.57 -20.83
CA VAL A 21 -1.81 -8.70 -19.99
C VAL A 21 -1.29 -8.55 -18.57
N PHE A 22 -0.01 -8.17 -18.41
CA PHE A 22 0.57 -7.96 -17.08
C PHE A 22 -0.12 -6.81 -16.33
N LEU A 23 -0.36 -5.69 -16.99
CA LEU A 23 -1.00 -4.52 -16.39
C LEU A 23 -2.48 -4.74 -16.07
N CYS A 24 -3.20 -5.54 -16.87
CA CYS A 24 -4.56 -5.99 -16.53
C CYS A 24 -4.55 -6.87 -15.26
N MET A 25 -3.57 -7.77 -15.12
CA MET A 25 -3.40 -8.56 -13.90
C MET A 25 -3.13 -7.64 -12.69
N VAL A 26 -2.27 -6.64 -12.84
CA VAL A 26 -1.97 -5.65 -11.78
C VAL A 26 -3.21 -4.83 -11.41
N PHE A 27 -4.03 -4.46 -12.40
CA PHE A 27 -5.31 -3.81 -12.15
C PHE A 27 -6.22 -4.67 -11.27
N CYS A 28 -6.43 -5.93 -11.64
CA CYS A 28 -7.24 -6.87 -10.85
C CYS A 28 -6.67 -7.07 -9.45
N PHE A 29 -5.35 -7.14 -9.30
CA PHE A 29 -4.67 -7.30 -8.02
C PHE A 29 -4.99 -6.17 -7.04
N TRP A 30 -4.87 -4.91 -7.47
CA TRP A 30 -5.16 -3.77 -6.61
C TRP A 30 -6.65 -3.49 -6.46
N PHE A 31 -7.43 -3.69 -7.53
CA PHE A 31 -8.89 -3.53 -7.48
C PHE A 31 -9.50 -4.49 -6.47
N SER A 32 -9.14 -5.79 -6.51
CA SER A 32 -9.67 -6.77 -5.55
C SER A 32 -9.31 -6.45 -4.09
N GLY A 33 -8.11 -5.91 -3.86
CA GLY A 33 -7.65 -5.55 -2.52
C GLY A 33 -8.26 -4.27 -1.95
N TYR A 34 -8.73 -3.35 -2.82
CA TYR A 34 -9.18 -2.03 -2.39
C TYR A 34 -10.67 -1.77 -2.55
N ILE A 35 -11.40 -2.59 -3.34
CA ILE A 35 -12.82 -2.35 -3.66
C ILE A 35 -13.73 -2.30 -2.42
N TYR A 36 -13.45 -3.03 -1.38
CA TYR A 36 -14.26 -3.05 -0.15
C TYR A 36 -13.68 -2.15 0.97
N VAL A 37 -12.48 -1.60 0.81
CA VAL A 37 -11.79 -0.85 1.87
C VAL A 37 -12.59 0.36 2.38
N PRO A 38 -13.24 1.18 1.51
CA PRO A 38 -14.00 2.34 1.98
C PRO A 38 -15.14 2.02 2.96
N VAL A 39 -15.79 0.88 2.79
CA VAL A 39 -16.93 0.47 3.63
C VAL A 39 -16.58 -0.62 4.64
N PHE A 40 -15.31 -1.05 4.70
CA PHE A 40 -14.94 -2.24 5.46
C PHE A 40 -15.18 -2.08 6.96
N SER A 41 -14.82 -0.93 7.55
CA SER A 41 -15.08 -0.70 8.97
C SER A 41 -16.58 -0.62 9.30
N LEU A 42 -17.41 -0.07 8.41
CA LEU A 42 -18.85 -0.06 8.54
C LEU A 42 -19.44 -1.47 8.43
N TYR A 43 -18.94 -2.27 7.48
CA TYR A 43 -19.33 -3.68 7.40
C TYR A 43 -19.02 -4.46 8.70
N LEU A 44 -17.86 -4.19 9.30
CA LEU A 44 -17.49 -4.80 10.59
C LEU A 44 -18.38 -4.28 11.75
N GLU A 45 -18.82 -3.03 11.72
CA GLU A 45 -19.78 -2.47 12.66
C GLU A 45 -21.17 -3.11 12.48
N ASP A 46 -21.62 -3.32 11.24
CA ASP A 46 -22.86 -4.03 10.92
C ASP A 46 -22.85 -5.49 11.46
N LEU A 47 -21.66 -6.11 11.52
CA LEU A 47 -21.46 -7.41 12.18
C LEU A 47 -21.35 -7.34 13.72
N HIS A 48 -21.62 -6.17 14.31
CA HIS A 48 -21.61 -5.91 15.75
C HIS A 48 -20.25 -6.12 16.44
N PHE A 49 -19.14 -5.97 15.73
CA PHE A 49 -17.82 -5.99 16.34
C PHE A 49 -17.55 -4.70 17.13
N SER A 50 -16.95 -4.85 18.31
CA SER A 50 -16.46 -3.69 19.07
C SER A 50 -15.37 -2.92 18.31
N TYR A 51 -15.19 -1.63 18.57
CA TYR A 51 -14.15 -0.83 17.91
C TYR A 51 -12.74 -1.40 18.10
N GLY A 52 -12.47 -2.02 19.25
CA GLY A 52 -11.22 -2.74 19.49
C GLY A 52 -11.02 -3.93 18.54
N ALA A 53 -12.07 -4.74 18.31
CA ALA A 53 -12.05 -5.85 17.36
C ALA A 53 -11.90 -5.35 15.91
N ILE A 54 -12.62 -4.29 15.54
CA ILE A 54 -12.49 -3.63 14.23
C ILE A 54 -11.05 -3.18 14.01
N GLY A 55 -10.45 -2.49 14.97
CA GLY A 55 -9.05 -2.05 14.88
C GLY A 55 -8.07 -3.21 14.72
N MET A 56 -8.29 -4.33 15.42
CA MET A 56 -7.48 -5.54 15.30
C MET A 56 -7.61 -6.19 13.91
N ILE A 57 -8.83 -6.33 13.40
CA ILE A 57 -9.09 -6.88 12.06
C ILE A 57 -8.45 -5.99 11.00
N LEU A 58 -8.68 -4.68 11.04
CA LEU A 58 -8.11 -3.73 10.08
C LEU A 58 -6.57 -3.79 10.09
N GLY A 59 -5.96 -3.79 11.28
CA GLY A 59 -4.51 -3.83 11.44
C GLY A 59 -3.88 -5.15 11.01
N SER A 60 -4.59 -6.28 11.14
CA SER A 60 -4.07 -7.62 10.80
C SER A 60 -3.57 -7.71 9.36
N TYR A 61 -4.09 -6.88 8.45
CA TYR A 61 -3.59 -6.72 7.09
C TYR A 61 -2.10 -6.35 7.02
N GLY A 62 -1.59 -5.62 8.02
CA GLY A 62 -0.18 -5.28 8.13
C GLY A 62 0.70 -6.44 8.60
N VAL A 63 0.19 -7.37 9.41
CA VAL A 63 0.98 -8.43 10.05
C VAL A 63 1.69 -9.31 9.03
N THR A 64 0.97 -9.83 8.05
CA THR A 64 1.55 -10.67 6.99
C THR A 64 2.53 -9.91 6.10
N GLN A 65 2.30 -8.61 5.89
CA GLN A 65 3.20 -7.75 5.14
C GLN A 65 4.52 -7.50 5.88
N ILE A 66 4.48 -7.32 7.21
CA ILE A 66 5.66 -7.20 8.06
C ILE A 66 6.53 -8.45 7.93
N LEU A 67 5.92 -9.62 7.99
CA LEU A 67 6.62 -10.90 7.98
C LEU A 67 7.18 -11.25 6.60
N LEU A 68 6.49 -10.89 5.51
CA LEU A 68 6.81 -11.41 4.18
C LEU A 68 7.59 -10.44 3.29
N ARG A 69 7.34 -9.14 3.33
CA ARG A 69 7.93 -8.20 2.34
C ARG A 69 9.44 -8.11 2.39
N PHE A 70 10.03 -8.08 3.59
CA PHE A 70 11.49 -8.02 3.70
C PHE A 70 12.17 -9.34 3.27
N PRO A 71 11.74 -10.51 3.76
CA PRO A 71 12.26 -11.79 3.24
C PRO A 71 12.09 -11.92 1.72
N LEU A 72 10.92 -11.59 1.16
CA LEU A 72 10.69 -11.64 -0.29
C LEU A 72 11.64 -10.69 -1.05
N GLY A 73 11.88 -9.48 -0.52
CA GLY A 73 12.83 -8.53 -1.10
C GLY A 73 14.27 -9.03 -1.09
N VAL A 74 14.71 -9.66 0.01
CA VAL A 74 16.06 -10.24 0.15
C VAL A 74 16.22 -11.48 -0.72
N LEU A 75 15.22 -12.35 -0.74
CA LEU A 75 15.25 -13.63 -1.46
C LEU A 75 14.89 -13.50 -2.94
N SER A 76 14.54 -12.31 -3.40
CA SER A 76 14.05 -12.07 -4.76
C SER A 76 15.00 -12.56 -5.88
N GLU A 77 16.30 -12.57 -5.61
CA GLU A 77 17.33 -13.10 -6.52
C GLU A 77 17.36 -14.63 -6.53
N ILE A 78 17.03 -15.27 -5.40
CA ILE A 78 17.01 -16.74 -5.24
C ILE A 78 15.68 -17.30 -5.73
N LEU A 79 14.59 -16.57 -5.47
CA LEU A 79 13.21 -16.98 -5.78
C LEU A 79 12.77 -16.62 -7.21
N PHE A 80 13.72 -16.39 -8.13
CA PHE A 80 13.38 -15.95 -9.50
C PHE A 80 12.39 -16.89 -10.20
N SER A 81 12.53 -18.20 -10.07
CA SER A 81 11.63 -19.20 -10.66
C SER A 81 10.26 -19.28 -9.96
N LEU A 82 10.12 -18.75 -8.75
CA LEU A 82 8.89 -18.79 -7.97
C LEU A 82 8.08 -17.50 -8.05
N ARG A 83 8.55 -16.46 -8.75
CA ARG A 83 7.86 -15.15 -8.82
C ARG A 83 6.44 -15.27 -9.34
N LYS A 84 6.25 -15.94 -10.50
CA LYS A 84 4.92 -16.19 -11.06
C LYS A 84 4.08 -17.14 -10.20
N PRO A 85 4.57 -18.30 -9.73
CA PRO A 85 3.85 -19.15 -8.78
C PRO A 85 3.40 -18.42 -7.51
N LEU A 86 4.22 -17.54 -6.94
CA LEU A 86 3.86 -16.75 -5.76
C LEU A 86 2.74 -15.75 -6.06
N LEU A 87 2.70 -15.13 -7.26
CA LEU A 87 1.60 -14.27 -7.68
C LEU A 87 0.30 -15.07 -7.82
N ILE A 88 0.35 -16.26 -8.40
CA ILE A 88 -0.80 -17.18 -8.53
C ILE A 88 -1.30 -17.54 -7.12
N ALA A 89 -0.43 -17.93 -6.20
CA ALA A 89 -0.78 -18.22 -4.82
C ALA A 89 -1.39 -16.99 -4.12
N GLY A 90 -0.88 -15.78 -4.41
CA GLY A 90 -1.44 -14.52 -3.93
C GLY A 90 -2.88 -14.31 -4.36
N PHE A 91 -3.22 -14.56 -5.63
CA PHE A 91 -4.62 -14.52 -6.09
C PHE A 91 -5.48 -15.62 -5.45
N GLY A 92 -4.93 -16.82 -5.24
CA GLY A 92 -5.61 -17.88 -4.49
C GLY A 92 -5.96 -17.43 -3.06
N CYS A 93 -5.04 -16.77 -2.37
CA CYS A 93 -5.28 -16.18 -1.06
C CYS A 93 -6.33 -15.06 -1.12
N SER A 94 -6.35 -14.24 -2.17
CA SER A 94 -7.35 -13.18 -2.35
C SER A 94 -8.75 -13.74 -2.57
N ILE A 95 -8.89 -14.81 -3.36
CA ILE A 95 -10.14 -15.55 -3.54
C ILE A 95 -10.62 -16.11 -2.21
N LEU A 96 -9.76 -16.83 -1.49
CA LEU A 96 -10.11 -17.40 -0.19
C LEU A 96 -10.49 -16.32 0.82
N SER A 97 -9.76 -15.19 0.86
CA SER A 97 -10.09 -14.02 1.67
C SER A 97 -11.51 -13.51 1.38
N SER A 98 -11.84 -13.31 0.10
CA SER A 98 -13.17 -12.83 -0.30
C SER A 98 -14.28 -13.82 0.05
N VAL A 99 -14.05 -15.12 -0.15
CA VAL A 99 -15.00 -16.18 0.24
C VAL A 99 -15.23 -16.18 1.73
N LEU A 100 -14.18 -16.06 2.54
CA LEU A 100 -14.32 -16.02 4.01
C LEU A 100 -15.10 -14.80 4.48
N PHE A 101 -14.90 -13.62 3.88
CA PHE A 101 -15.70 -12.42 4.19
C PHE A 101 -17.19 -12.58 3.83
N LEU A 102 -17.50 -13.34 2.78
CA LEU A 102 -18.87 -13.53 2.30
C LEU A 102 -19.61 -14.66 3.01
N ALA A 103 -18.89 -15.67 3.50
CA ALA A 103 -19.47 -16.90 4.03
C ALA A 103 -19.56 -16.92 5.57
N PHE A 104 -18.80 -16.07 6.27
CA PHE A 104 -18.67 -16.13 7.72
C PHE A 104 -18.63 -14.75 8.38
N ASP A 105 -19.38 -14.59 9.46
CA ASP A 105 -19.48 -13.35 10.24
C ASP A 105 -18.69 -13.41 11.56
N SER A 106 -18.06 -14.55 11.88
CA SER A 106 -17.32 -14.68 13.15
C SER A 106 -15.95 -14.01 13.09
N PHE A 107 -15.51 -13.47 14.23
CA PHE A 107 -14.23 -12.77 14.38
C PHE A 107 -13.05 -13.57 13.82
N PHE A 108 -12.99 -14.87 14.10
CA PHE A 108 -11.88 -15.73 13.66
C PHE A 108 -11.76 -15.80 12.12
N PHE A 109 -12.87 -16.01 11.41
CA PHE A 109 -12.86 -16.12 9.96
C PHE A 109 -12.62 -14.77 9.28
N VAL A 110 -13.20 -13.69 9.79
CA VAL A 110 -13.01 -12.33 9.27
C VAL A 110 -11.55 -11.88 9.49
N LEU A 111 -10.96 -12.17 10.65
CA LEU A 111 -9.54 -11.92 10.93
C LEU A 111 -8.64 -12.72 9.98
N THR A 112 -8.95 -14.01 9.77
CA THR A 112 -8.20 -14.87 8.85
C THR A 112 -8.29 -14.36 7.41
N ALA A 113 -9.48 -13.95 6.96
CA ALA A 113 -9.68 -13.33 5.67
C ALA A 113 -8.79 -12.08 5.48
N ARG A 114 -8.70 -11.24 6.51
CA ARG A 114 -7.89 -10.03 6.46
C ARG A 114 -6.38 -10.31 6.46
N LEU A 115 -5.93 -11.35 7.18
CA LEU A 115 -4.55 -11.85 7.12
C LEU A 115 -4.20 -12.37 5.71
N LEU A 116 -5.10 -13.11 5.07
CA LEU A 116 -4.93 -13.58 3.68
C LEU A 116 -4.86 -12.43 2.68
N ALA A 117 -5.69 -11.39 2.84
CA ALA A 117 -5.60 -10.17 2.05
C ALA A 117 -4.22 -9.50 2.18
N GLY A 118 -3.66 -9.44 3.39
CA GLY A 118 -2.32 -8.92 3.65
C GLY A 118 -1.22 -9.79 3.03
N LEU A 119 -1.40 -11.12 3.01
CA LEU A 119 -0.51 -12.03 2.30
C LEU A 119 -0.53 -11.76 0.79
N THR A 120 -1.71 -11.62 0.20
CA THR A 120 -1.85 -11.20 -1.21
C THR A 120 -1.08 -9.92 -1.47
N ALA A 121 -1.28 -8.87 -0.66
CA ALA A 121 -0.60 -7.59 -0.82
C ALA A 121 0.94 -7.69 -0.72
N SER A 122 1.46 -8.70 -0.01
CA SER A 122 2.91 -8.95 0.08
C SER A 122 3.50 -9.43 -1.25
N MET A 123 2.70 -10.08 -2.10
CA MET A 123 3.14 -10.56 -3.42
C MET A 123 3.40 -9.41 -4.40
N TRP A 124 3.02 -8.18 -4.06
CA TRP A 124 3.38 -6.98 -4.83
C TRP A 124 4.87 -6.84 -5.08
N VAL A 125 5.70 -7.28 -4.14
CA VAL A 125 7.16 -7.32 -4.30
C VAL A 125 7.54 -8.16 -5.54
N MET A 126 6.91 -9.32 -5.71
CA MET A 126 7.18 -10.19 -6.85
C MET A 126 6.67 -9.58 -8.16
N ALA A 127 5.50 -8.94 -8.16
CA ALA A 127 4.94 -8.26 -9.34
C ALA A 127 5.88 -7.14 -9.83
N THR A 128 6.38 -6.30 -8.93
CA THR A 128 7.27 -5.19 -9.29
C THR A 128 8.59 -5.68 -9.87
N ILE A 129 9.17 -6.72 -9.28
CA ILE A 129 10.42 -7.31 -9.76
C ILE A 129 10.21 -7.97 -11.13
N LEU A 130 9.15 -8.76 -11.28
CA LEU A 130 8.85 -9.46 -12.52
C LEU A 130 8.62 -8.46 -13.67
N TYR A 131 7.86 -7.39 -13.42
CA TYR A 131 7.61 -6.38 -14.43
C TYR A 131 8.86 -5.58 -14.83
N ALA A 132 9.80 -5.38 -13.90
CA ALA A 132 11.07 -4.74 -14.22
C ALA A 132 11.87 -5.52 -15.28
N HIS A 133 11.73 -6.87 -15.32
CA HIS A 133 12.38 -7.71 -16.33
C HIS A 133 11.70 -7.66 -17.72
N TYR A 134 10.53 -7.01 -17.84
CA TYR A 134 9.88 -6.75 -19.15
C TYR A 134 10.59 -5.65 -19.94
N PHE A 135 11.48 -4.90 -19.30
CA PHE A 135 12.19 -3.78 -19.89
C PHE A 135 13.67 -4.15 -20.11
N LYS A 136 14.26 -3.55 -21.14
CA LYS A 136 15.72 -3.63 -21.38
C LYS A 136 16.49 -2.92 -20.26
N ASP A 137 17.73 -3.32 -20.07
CA ASP A 137 18.62 -2.69 -19.09
C ASP A 137 18.62 -1.16 -19.21
N GLY A 138 18.55 -0.47 -18.08
CA GLY A 138 18.48 0.99 -17.99
C GLY A 138 17.08 1.59 -17.96
N SER A 139 16.01 0.83 -18.23
CA SER A 139 14.62 1.31 -18.25
C SER A 139 13.80 0.96 -16.99
N ALA A 140 14.44 0.52 -15.91
CA ALA A 140 13.78 0.14 -14.66
C ALA A 140 12.95 1.28 -14.05
N SER A 141 13.39 2.54 -14.20
CA SER A 141 12.63 3.70 -13.72
C SER A 141 11.29 3.85 -14.45
N LYS A 142 11.26 3.61 -15.77
CA LYS A 142 10.02 3.63 -16.56
C LYS A 142 9.07 2.51 -16.11
N ALA A 143 9.60 1.31 -15.86
CA ALA A 143 8.81 0.19 -15.33
C ALA A 143 8.14 0.55 -14.00
N MET A 144 8.90 1.12 -13.07
CA MET A 144 8.39 1.54 -11.75
C MET A 144 7.35 2.66 -11.85
N GLY A 145 7.54 3.63 -12.77
CA GLY A 145 6.55 4.68 -13.02
C GLY A 145 5.21 4.12 -13.51
N ILE A 146 5.24 3.17 -14.47
CA ILE A 146 4.03 2.48 -14.96
C ILE A 146 3.37 1.69 -13.83
N MET A 147 4.14 0.93 -13.05
CA MET A 147 3.62 0.16 -11.92
C MET A 147 2.98 1.07 -10.87
N GLN A 148 3.56 2.23 -10.59
CA GLN A 148 2.98 3.19 -9.65
C GLN A 148 1.64 3.75 -10.15
N PHE A 149 1.52 4.08 -11.44
CA PHE A 149 0.26 4.49 -12.04
C PHE A 149 -0.81 3.39 -11.90
N PHE A 150 -0.44 2.14 -12.23
CA PHE A 150 -1.32 0.96 -12.08
C PHE A 150 -1.51 0.50 -10.63
N THR A 151 -0.92 1.15 -9.65
CA THR A 151 -1.27 1.03 -8.23
C THR A 151 -2.38 2.01 -7.87
N ILE A 152 -2.25 3.27 -8.27
CA ILE A 152 -3.14 4.37 -7.86
C ILE A 152 -4.48 4.31 -8.61
N MET A 153 -4.44 4.06 -9.93
CA MET A 153 -5.64 4.07 -10.76
C MET A 153 -6.67 3.01 -10.35
N PRO A 154 -6.31 1.73 -10.10
CA PRO A 154 -7.26 0.75 -9.60
C PRO A 154 -7.83 1.11 -8.23
N GLN A 155 -7.04 1.73 -7.35
CA GLN A 155 -7.52 2.17 -6.03
C GLN A 155 -8.60 3.24 -6.19
N PHE A 156 -8.37 4.25 -7.03
CA PHE A 156 -9.37 5.28 -7.31
C PHE A 156 -10.65 4.71 -7.92
N VAL A 157 -10.51 3.85 -8.95
CA VAL A 157 -11.65 3.16 -9.57
C VAL A 157 -12.41 2.33 -8.54
N SER A 158 -11.71 1.60 -7.67
CA SER A 158 -12.29 0.81 -6.59
C SER A 158 -13.18 1.65 -5.67
N ILE A 159 -12.74 2.86 -5.29
CA ILE A 159 -13.48 3.73 -4.38
C ILE A 159 -14.81 4.17 -5.00
N VAL A 160 -14.77 4.58 -6.28
CA VAL A 160 -15.98 5.00 -7.00
C VAL A 160 -16.98 3.84 -7.09
N PHE A 161 -16.50 2.67 -7.53
CA PHE A 161 -17.36 1.48 -7.64
C PHE A 161 -17.85 0.99 -6.28
N CYS A 162 -17.02 1.04 -5.24
CA CYS A 162 -17.41 0.69 -3.88
C CYS A 162 -18.57 1.56 -3.38
N GLY A 163 -18.43 2.89 -3.46
CA GLY A 163 -19.45 3.80 -2.96
C GLY A 163 -20.78 3.64 -3.68
N ILE A 164 -20.76 3.51 -5.01
CA ILE A 164 -21.99 3.27 -5.82
C ILE A 164 -22.60 1.92 -5.46
N ALA A 165 -21.78 0.85 -5.40
CA ALA A 165 -22.27 -0.49 -5.10
C ALA A 165 -22.83 -0.60 -3.68
N ALA A 166 -22.16 -0.02 -2.69
CA ALA A 166 -22.63 -0.05 -1.31
C ALA A 166 -23.95 0.71 -1.12
N ALA A 167 -24.06 1.88 -1.73
CA ALA A 167 -25.25 2.73 -1.61
C ALA A 167 -26.51 2.14 -2.28
N HIS A 168 -26.35 1.44 -3.41
CA HIS A 168 -27.49 0.94 -4.19
C HIS A 168 -27.77 -0.55 -4.03
N LEU A 169 -26.73 -1.34 -3.73
CA LEU A 169 -26.81 -2.81 -3.72
C LEU A 169 -26.41 -3.43 -2.38
N GLY A 170 -25.92 -2.61 -1.45
CA GLY A 170 -25.53 -3.01 -0.10
C GLY A 170 -24.01 -3.27 0.06
N ARG A 171 -23.56 -3.17 1.33
CA ARG A 171 -22.14 -3.21 1.73
C ARG A 171 -21.44 -4.56 1.51
N GLN A 172 -22.19 -5.63 1.21
CA GLN A 172 -21.61 -6.94 0.86
C GLN A 172 -21.16 -7.01 -0.62
N VAL A 173 -21.76 -6.21 -1.51
CA VAL A 173 -21.47 -6.26 -2.96
C VAL A 173 -20.01 -5.98 -3.30
N PRO A 174 -19.30 -5.02 -2.66
CA PRO A 174 -17.87 -4.83 -2.86
C PRO A 174 -17.02 -6.10 -2.63
N PHE A 175 -17.40 -7.00 -1.71
CA PHE A 175 -16.70 -8.27 -1.48
C PHE A 175 -16.93 -9.27 -2.63
N TRP A 176 -18.14 -9.32 -3.20
CA TRP A 176 -18.42 -10.09 -4.43
C TRP A 176 -17.60 -9.56 -5.61
N MET A 177 -17.48 -8.24 -5.75
CA MET A 177 -16.64 -7.63 -6.78
C MET A 177 -15.16 -7.95 -6.57
N ALA A 178 -14.68 -7.98 -5.31
CA ALA A 178 -13.33 -8.40 -4.96
C ALA A 178 -13.08 -9.87 -5.36
N LEU A 179 -14.03 -10.76 -5.09
CA LEU A 179 -13.97 -12.16 -5.48
C LEU A 179 -13.89 -12.32 -7.00
N ALA A 180 -14.78 -11.64 -7.73
CA ALA A 180 -14.79 -11.68 -9.19
C ALA A 180 -13.47 -11.17 -9.79
N ALA A 181 -12.98 -10.03 -9.31
CA ALA A 181 -11.70 -9.47 -9.75
C ALA A 181 -10.51 -10.39 -9.42
N SER A 182 -10.54 -11.06 -8.26
CA SER A 182 -9.50 -12.03 -7.88
C SER A 182 -9.50 -13.26 -8.81
N CYS A 183 -10.67 -13.79 -9.15
CA CYS A 183 -10.79 -14.90 -10.10
C CYS A 183 -10.30 -14.51 -11.51
N ILE A 184 -10.72 -13.34 -12.01
CA ILE A 184 -10.26 -12.81 -13.30
C ILE A 184 -8.74 -12.60 -13.27
N GLY A 185 -8.23 -11.99 -12.20
CA GLY A 185 -6.80 -11.74 -12.01
C GLY A 185 -5.98 -13.02 -11.95
N LEU A 186 -6.49 -14.08 -11.30
CA LEU A 186 -5.88 -15.42 -11.28
C LEU A 186 -5.74 -15.98 -12.69
N VAL A 187 -6.84 -15.96 -13.46
CA VAL A 187 -6.83 -16.44 -14.85
C VAL A 187 -5.81 -15.67 -15.68
N ILE A 188 -5.83 -14.33 -15.63
CA ILE A 188 -4.86 -13.49 -16.36
C ILE A 188 -3.44 -13.79 -15.91
N CYS A 189 -3.21 -14.01 -14.61
CA CYS A 189 -1.90 -14.32 -14.04
C CYS A 189 -1.30 -15.60 -14.60
N CYS A 190 -2.13 -16.59 -14.97
CA CYS A 190 -1.66 -17.82 -15.63
C CYS A 190 -1.05 -17.54 -17.02
N PHE A 191 -1.49 -16.48 -17.71
CA PHE A 191 -1.01 -16.12 -19.05
C PHE A 191 0.16 -15.13 -19.06
N ILE A 192 0.55 -14.51 -17.94
CA ILE A 192 1.71 -13.62 -17.92
C ILE A 192 2.98 -14.41 -18.28
N LYS A 193 3.85 -13.77 -19.06
CA LYS A 193 5.17 -14.32 -19.37
C LYS A 193 6.12 -14.04 -18.19
N ASP A 194 6.97 -15.02 -17.88
CA ASP A 194 8.10 -14.84 -16.99
C ASP A 194 9.39 -14.83 -17.84
N PRO A 195 9.98 -13.64 -18.09
CA PRO A 195 11.22 -13.51 -18.81
C PRO A 195 12.44 -13.73 -17.93
N SER A 196 12.25 -14.09 -16.66
CA SER A 196 13.33 -14.23 -15.69
C SER A 196 14.30 -15.32 -16.16
N VAL A 197 15.49 -14.91 -16.56
CA VAL A 197 16.60 -15.81 -16.84
C VAL A 197 17.34 -16.04 -15.52
N SER A 198 17.81 -17.29 -15.31
CA SER A 198 18.68 -17.62 -14.19
C SER A 198 19.79 -16.58 -14.08
N PRO A 199 20.05 -15.99 -12.91
CA PRO A 199 21.15 -15.05 -12.75
C PRO A 199 22.44 -15.80 -13.11
N GLY A 200 22.99 -15.48 -14.30
CA GLY A 200 24.32 -15.99 -14.67
C GLY A 200 25.29 -15.62 -13.55
N GLN A 201 26.25 -16.43 -13.26
CA GLN A 201 27.32 -16.41 -12.22
C GLN A 201 27.59 -15.08 -11.43
N ARG A 202 26.58 -14.24 -11.19
CA ARG A 202 26.70 -13.14 -10.23
C ARG A 202 26.90 -13.80 -8.87
N LYS A 203 28.08 -13.63 -8.26
CA LYS A 203 28.33 -14.03 -6.87
C LYS A 203 27.22 -13.46 -5.99
N ALA A 204 26.19 -14.28 -5.72
CA ALA A 204 25.13 -13.92 -4.80
C ALA A 204 25.79 -13.68 -3.43
N LEU A 205 25.53 -12.53 -2.84
CA LEU A 205 25.91 -12.31 -1.45
C LEU A 205 25.21 -13.35 -0.58
N ARG A 206 25.82 -13.70 0.55
CA ARG A 206 25.11 -14.43 1.60
C ARG A 206 23.94 -13.57 2.09
N ILE A 207 22.77 -14.16 2.33
CA ILE A 207 21.56 -13.48 2.82
C ILE A 207 21.88 -12.56 4.02
N THR A 208 22.69 -13.08 4.96
CA THR A 208 23.14 -12.31 6.14
C THR A 208 23.91 -11.04 5.79
N GLN A 209 24.64 -11.03 4.68
CA GLN A 209 25.37 -9.87 4.20
C GLN A 209 24.45 -8.83 3.58
N TYR A 210 23.45 -9.25 2.80
CA TYR A 210 22.38 -8.34 2.30
C TYR A 210 21.66 -7.64 3.45
N ILE A 211 21.27 -8.40 4.47
CA ILE A 211 20.59 -7.85 5.66
C ILE A 211 21.51 -6.83 6.35
N LYS A 212 22.77 -7.22 6.63
CA LYS A 212 23.72 -6.36 7.34
C LYS A 212 24.03 -5.07 6.58
N GLU A 213 24.26 -5.16 5.27
CA GLU A 213 24.53 -3.98 4.42
C GLU A 213 23.30 -3.07 4.30
N THR A 214 22.10 -3.65 4.16
CA THR A 214 20.84 -2.89 4.14
C THR A 214 20.63 -2.11 5.43
N LEU A 215 20.79 -2.76 6.59
CA LEU A 215 20.60 -2.11 7.89
C LEU A 215 21.62 -1.01 8.18
N ARG A 216 22.75 -1.00 7.46
CA ARG A 216 23.80 0.02 7.54
C ARG A 216 23.57 1.23 6.62
N LEU A 217 22.60 1.16 5.71
CA LEU A 217 22.31 2.29 4.82
C LEU A 217 22.00 3.55 5.64
N PRO A 218 22.68 4.67 5.35
CA PRO A 218 22.48 5.91 6.09
C PRO A 218 21.05 6.41 5.88
N LYS A 219 20.45 6.95 6.94
CA LYS A 219 19.12 7.56 6.91
C LYS A 219 17.95 6.60 6.60
N LEU A 220 18.18 5.32 6.23
CA LEU A 220 17.12 4.35 5.93
C LEU A 220 16.12 4.25 7.08
N LYS A 221 16.60 4.10 8.31
CA LYS A 221 15.74 4.01 9.51
C LYS A 221 14.86 5.25 9.68
N LEU A 222 15.42 6.45 9.43
CA LEU A 222 14.68 7.71 9.54
C LEU A 222 13.53 7.79 8.53
N PHE A 223 13.82 7.54 7.25
CA PHE A 223 12.78 7.54 6.21
C PHE A 223 11.73 6.46 6.44
N THR A 224 12.14 5.32 6.96
CA THR A 224 11.25 4.21 7.29
C THR A 224 10.31 4.57 8.45
N ILE A 225 10.80 5.21 9.52
CA ILE A 225 9.96 5.64 10.67
C ILE A 225 8.95 6.71 10.21
N LEU A 226 9.39 7.69 9.41
CA LEU A 226 8.47 8.70 8.86
C LEU A 226 7.36 8.06 8.00
N SER A 227 7.72 7.08 7.18
CA SER A 227 6.75 6.34 6.37
C SER A 227 5.82 5.47 7.22
N MET A 228 6.35 4.82 8.25
CA MET A 228 5.54 4.06 9.22
C MET A 228 4.49 4.96 9.88
N THR A 229 4.87 6.16 10.31
CA THR A 229 3.95 7.14 10.90
C THR A 229 2.89 7.60 9.88
N ALA A 230 3.28 7.92 8.64
CA ALA A 230 2.35 8.32 7.60
C ALA A 230 1.34 7.19 7.25
N HIS A 231 1.80 5.93 7.19
CA HIS A 231 0.91 4.78 6.97
C HIS A 231 0.02 4.52 8.19
N ALA A 232 0.54 4.68 9.41
CA ALA A 232 -0.28 4.56 10.62
C ALA A 232 -1.43 5.58 10.60
N VAL A 233 -1.14 6.85 10.29
CA VAL A 233 -2.16 7.90 10.15
C VAL A 233 -3.20 7.53 9.09
N LEU A 234 -2.76 7.12 7.89
CA LEU A 234 -3.67 6.76 6.80
C LEU A 234 -4.61 5.60 7.18
N PHE A 235 -4.05 4.53 7.75
CA PHE A 235 -4.82 3.33 8.10
C PHE A 235 -5.62 3.48 9.40
N MET A 236 -5.21 4.37 10.29
CA MET A 236 -5.97 4.77 11.48
C MET A 236 -7.21 5.59 11.12
N THR A 237 -7.07 6.52 10.16
CA THR A 237 -8.12 7.47 9.78
C THR A 237 -8.86 7.04 8.52
N VAL A 238 -8.35 7.36 7.33
CA VAL A 238 -9.05 7.24 6.05
C VAL A 238 -9.51 5.81 5.75
N PHE A 239 -8.65 4.82 5.92
CA PHE A 239 -8.97 3.41 5.69
C PHE A 239 -9.54 2.68 6.93
N GLY A 240 -9.57 3.36 8.08
CA GLY A 240 -10.01 2.78 9.33
C GLY A 240 -11.28 3.42 9.85
N PHE A 241 -11.14 4.54 10.50
CA PHE A 241 -12.17 5.10 11.37
C PHE A 241 -12.92 6.31 10.79
N THR A 242 -12.48 6.90 9.67
CA THR A 242 -13.24 7.94 8.97
C THR A 242 -14.65 7.45 8.56
N PRO A 243 -14.84 6.24 7.98
CA PRO A 243 -16.18 5.77 7.63
C PRO A 243 -17.11 5.67 8.85
N LEU A 244 -16.62 5.15 9.97
CA LEU A 244 -17.38 5.05 11.22
C LEU A 244 -17.76 6.43 11.77
N TYR A 245 -16.81 7.36 11.75
CA TYR A 245 -17.03 8.74 12.21
C TYR A 245 -18.05 9.48 11.34
N THR A 246 -17.96 9.36 10.02
CA THR A 246 -18.94 9.98 9.11
C THR A 246 -20.33 9.37 9.27
N ASN A 247 -20.42 8.07 9.49
CA ASN A 247 -21.68 7.40 9.80
C ASN A 247 -22.29 7.91 11.12
N GLN A 248 -21.47 8.11 12.17
CA GLN A 248 -21.91 8.71 13.44
C GLN A 248 -22.45 10.15 13.26
N LEU A 249 -21.93 10.90 12.28
CA LEU A 249 -22.44 12.23 11.91
C LEU A 249 -23.73 12.17 11.06
N GLY A 250 -24.29 10.98 10.80
CA GLY A 250 -25.48 10.79 9.99
C GLY A 250 -25.24 10.82 8.47
N MET A 251 -23.99 10.68 8.04
CA MET A 251 -23.62 10.61 6.62
C MET A 251 -23.75 9.16 6.13
N GLY A 252 -24.44 8.97 4.99
CA GLY A 252 -24.60 7.66 4.37
C GLY A 252 -23.43 7.26 3.45
N ASP A 253 -23.62 6.14 2.72
CA ASP A 253 -22.56 5.59 1.84
C ASP A 253 -22.26 6.51 0.64
N ILE A 254 -23.23 7.34 0.19
CA ILE A 254 -23.00 8.36 -0.86
C ILE A 254 -22.13 9.51 -0.35
N GLU A 255 -22.42 10.02 0.84
CA GLU A 255 -21.59 11.06 1.47
C GLU A 255 -20.18 10.53 1.74
N LEU A 256 -20.06 9.26 2.18
CA LEU A 256 -18.76 8.60 2.34
C LEU A 256 -17.99 8.52 1.00
N LEU A 257 -18.68 8.24 -0.13
CA LEU A 257 -18.06 8.28 -1.46
C LEU A 257 -17.44 9.66 -1.74
N TRP A 258 -18.15 10.74 -1.40
CA TRP A 258 -17.62 12.10 -1.58
C TRP A 258 -16.40 12.37 -0.70
N VAL A 259 -16.43 11.96 0.56
CA VAL A 259 -15.29 12.11 1.49
C VAL A 259 -14.07 11.33 0.99
N MET A 260 -14.26 10.08 0.55
CA MET A 260 -13.17 9.28 -0.01
C MET A 260 -12.64 9.87 -1.32
N SER A 261 -13.52 10.36 -2.20
CA SER A 261 -13.12 11.02 -3.44
C SER A 261 -12.35 12.31 -3.16
N ALA A 262 -12.79 13.09 -2.18
CA ALA A 262 -12.10 14.31 -1.75
C ALA A 262 -10.68 14.02 -1.23
N PHE A 263 -10.45 12.88 -0.60
CA PHE A 263 -9.11 12.44 -0.22
C PHE A 263 -8.30 11.96 -1.44
N PHE A 264 -8.85 11.05 -2.24
CA PHE A 264 -8.08 10.34 -3.26
C PHE A 264 -7.78 11.16 -4.52
N LEU A 265 -8.64 12.10 -4.92
CA LEU A 265 -8.38 12.94 -6.09
C LEU A 265 -7.16 13.85 -5.88
N PRO A 266 -7.04 14.63 -4.79
CA PRO A 266 -5.84 15.42 -4.52
C PRO A 266 -4.61 14.53 -4.26
N HIS A 267 -4.78 13.36 -3.63
CA HIS A 267 -3.70 12.39 -3.42
C HIS A 267 -3.13 11.92 -4.75
N ALA A 268 -3.97 11.53 -5.69
CA ALA A 268 -3.56 11.11 -7.02
C ALA A 268 -2.91 12.26 -7.79
N ALA A 269 -3.48 13.46 -7.75
CA ALA A 269 -2.93 14.65 -8.39
C ALA A 269 -1.52 14.97 -7.85
N ALA A 270 -1.33 14.94 -6.53
CA ALA A 270 -0.01 15.12 -5.90
C ALA A 270 0.99 14.05 -6.37
N THR A 271 0.58 12.79 -6.40
CA THR A 271 1.44 11.70 -6.86
C THR A 271 1.77 11.82 -8.34
N LEU A 272 0.81 12.17 -9.20
CA LEU A 272 1.04 12.36 -10.63
C LEU A 272 1.93 13.58 -10.92
N SER A 273 1.95 14.59 -10.05
CA SER A 273 2.82 15.76 -10.22
C SER A 273 4.32 15.40 -10.30
N PHE A 274 4.74 14.26 -9.75
CA PHE A 274 6.11 13.75 -9.85
C PHE A 274 6.53 13.37 -11.28
N LEU A 275 5.59 13.24 -12.21
CA LEU A 275 5.91 13.07 -13.63
C LEU A 275 6.46 14.37 -14.26
N PHE A 276 6.09 15.52 -13.69
CA PHE A 276 6.40 16.86 -14.22
C PHE A 276 7.34 17.64 -13.31
N LEU A 277 7.31 17.41 -12.01
CA LEU A 277 8.07 18.14 -11.01
C LEU A 277 9.22 17.29 -10.47
N ARG A 278 10.41 17.92 -10.37
CA ARG A 278 11.58 17.32 -9.74
C ARG A 278 11.79 17.90 -8.36
N PHE A 279 11.70 17.08 -7.35
CA PHE A 279 11.93 17.46 -5.96
C PHE A 279 13.35 17.07 -5.56
N THR A 280 14.19 18.03 -5.18
CA THR A 280 15.58 17.78 -4.79
C THR A 280 15.97 18.49 -3.50
N GLY A 281 16.90 17.90 -2.76
CA GLY A 281 17.55 18.52 -1.62
C GLY A 281 16.62 19.19 -0.59
N ARG A 282 16.76 20.50 -0.42
CA ARG A 282 16.00 21.29 0.57
C ARG A 282 14.51 21.36 0.25
N ILE A 283 14.13 21.29 -1.03
CA ILE A 283 12.72 21.31 -1.45
C ILE A 283 11.99 20.08 -0.89
N VAL A 284 12.58 18.87 -1.01
CA VAL A 284 12.01 17.64 -0.45
C VAL A 284 11.78 17.77 1.06
N TYR A 285 12.77 18.26 1.79
CA TYR A 285 12.66 18.44 3.23
C TYR A 285 11.53 19.42 3.57
N GLY A 286 11.51 20.59 2.93
CA GLY A 286 10.48 21.62 3.14
C GLY A 286 9.07 21.12 2.82
N THR A 287 8.90 20.43 1.68
CA THR A 287 7.61 19.86 1.29
C THR A 287 7.12 18.84 2.31
N MET A 288 7.95 17.89 2.73
CA MET A 288 7.55 16.90 3.74
C MET A 288 7.21 17.56 5.08
N LEU A 289 7.96 18.58 5.49
CA LEU A 289 7.69 19.32 6.73
C LEU A 289 6.31 19.98 6.70
N ILE A 290 6.00 20.69 5.60
CA ILE A 290 4.69 21.33 5.40
C ILE A 290 3.60 20.27 5.36
N CYS A 291 3.81 19.16 4.66
CA CYS A 291 2.83 18.08 4.56
C CYS A 291 2.49 17.47 5.93
N PHE A 292 3.47 17.16 6.77
CA PHE A 292 3.19 16.63 8.11
C PHE A 292 2.51 17.67 9.02
N ALA A 293 2.85 18.96 8.88
CA ALA A 293 2.14 20.02 9.59
C ALA A 293 0.67 20.12 9.14
N VAL A 294 0.40 20.10 7.82
CA VAL A 294 -0.96 20.13 7.26
C VAL A 294 -1.76 18.92 7.72
N ILE A 295 -1.19 17.71 7.65
CA ILE A 295 -1.85 16.49 8.12
C ILE A 295 -2.23 16.63 9.59
N GLY A 296 -1.28 17.05 10.44
CA GLY A 296 -1.52 17.23 11.89
C GLY A 296 -2.62 18.24 12.18
N VAL A 297 -2.57 19.41 11.55
CA VAL A 297 -3.58 20.47 11.72
C VAL A 297 -4.95 19.99 11.23
N CYS A 298 -5.04 19.44 10.01
CA CYS A 298 -6.33 18.96 9.46
C CYS A 298 -6.95 17.87 10.34
N LEU A 299 -6.16 16.93 10.85
CA LEU A 299 -6.65 15.87 11.74
C LEU A 299 -7.17 16.42 13.07
N MET A 300 -6.52 17.45 13.64
CA MET A 300 -7.05 18.13 14.82
C MET A 300 -8.36 18.86 14.55
N PHE A 301 -8.61 19.26 13.31
CA PHE A 301 -9.86 19.92 12.90
C PHE A 301 -11.00 18.96 12.55
N VAL A 302 -10.74 17.69 12.19
CA VAL A 302 -11.78 16.73 11.83
C VAL A 302 -12.88 16.61 12.89
N PRO A 303 -12.61 16.54 14.22
CA PRO A 303 -13.65 16.45 15.24
C PRO A 303 -14.62 17.65 15.28
N PHE A 304 -14.21 18.80 14.75
CA PHE A 304 -15.04 19.99 14.64
C PHE A 304 -15.81 20.07 13.32
N SER A 305 -15.56 19.12 12.40
CA SER A 305 -16.18 19.08 11.07
C SER A 305 -17.51 18.34 11.15
N VAL A 306 -18.60 19.10 11.23
CA VAL A 306 -19.99 18.56 11.36
C VAL A 306 -20.74 18.51 10.02
N SER A 307 -20.20 19.10 8.95
CA SER A 307 -20.81 19.10 7.63
C SER A 307 -19.99 18.29 6.63
N LEU A 308 -20.65 17.72 5.62
CA LEU A 308 -20.00 17.01 4.52
C LEU A 308 -18.87 17.85 3.88
N SER A 309 -19.13 19.13 3.63
CA SER A 309 -18.15 20.04 3.00
C SER A 309 -16.89 20.20 3.84
N THR A 310 -17.02 20.37 5.15
CA THR A 310 -15.86 20.53 6.04
C THR A 310 -15.05 19.24 6.18
N VAL A 311 -15.72 18.08 6.22
CA VAL A 311 -15.05 16.77 6.20
C VAL A 311 -14.34 16.56 4.87
N CYS A 312 -14.97 16.86 3.74
CA CYS A 312 -14.33 16.75 2.43
C CYS A 312 -13.10 17.66 2.30
N ILE A 313 -13.18 18.92 2.75
CA ILE A 313 -12.06 19.87 2.66
C ILE A 313 -10.87 19.38 3.50
N THR A 314 -11.10 18.96 4.74
CA THR A 314 -10.02 18.45 5.59
C THR A 314 -9.37 17.20 4.99
N HIS A 315 -10.17 16.26 4.46
CA HIS A 315 -9.67 15.06 3.80
C HIS A 315 -8.95 15.36 2.49
N ALA A 316 -9.35 16.39 1.74
CA ALA A 316 -8.65 16.83 0.54
C ALA A 316 -7.21 17.31 0.84
N PHE A 317 -7.03 18.11 1.89
CA PHE A 317 -5.70 18.54 2.32
C PHE A 317 -4.85 17.39 2.86
N ILE A 318 -5.45 16.46 3.63
CA ILE A 318 -4.76 15.26 4.11
C ILE A 318 -4.33 14.40 2.91
N GLY A 319 -5.22 14.21 1.94
CA GLY A 319 -4.94 13.46 0.71
C GLY A 319 -3.81 14.06 -0.11
N LEU A 320 -3.87 15.38 -0.36
CA LEU A 320 -2.82 16.12 -1.07
C LEU A 320 -1.45 15.95 -0.36
N ALA A 321 -1.43 16.12 0.95
CA ALA A 321 -0.20 16.03 1.73
C ALA A 321 0.39 14.63 1.74
N LEU A 322 -0.42 13.57 1.95
CA LEU A 322 0.05 12.18 1.89
C LEU A 322 0.47 11.78 0.47
N GLY A 323 -0.18 12.33 -0.56
CA GLY A 323 0.19 12.15 -1.97
C GLY A 323 1.59 12.65 -2.30
N PHE A 324 2.11 13.64 -1.57
CA PHE A 324 3.52 14.06 -1.64
C PHE A 324 4.42 13.21 -0.73
N VAL A 325 4.00 12.93 0.50
CA VAL A 325 4.84 12.26 1.51
C VAL A 325 5.29 10.88 1.06
N PHE A 326 4.39 10.04 0.56
CA PHE A 326 4.73 8.65 0.21
C PHE A 326 5.75 8.54 -0.93
N PRO A 327 5.57 9.21 -2.10
CA PRO A 327 6.57 9.14 -3.16
C PRO A 327 7.90 9.80 -2.76
N LEU A 328 7.88 10.88 -1.98
CA LEU A 328 9.11 11.53 -1.50
C LEU A 328 9.92 10.59 -0.60
N LEU A 329 9.29 9.93 0.37
CA LEU A 329 9.97 8.99 1.24
C LEU A 329 10.51 7.78 0.48
N LEU A 330 9.72 7.22 -0.44
CA LEU A 330 10.15 6.10 -1.28
C LEU A 330 11.34 6.48 -2.16
N SER A 331 11.30 7.65 -2.81
CA SER A 331 12.41 8.12 -3.65
C SER A 331 13.71 8.27 -2.83
N ARG A 332 13.63 8.76 -1.59
CA ARG A 332 14.80 8.86 -0.71
C ARG A 332 15.40 7.50 -0.36
N VAL A 333 14.58 6.48 -0.14
CA VAL A 333 15.08 5.11 0.09
C VAL A 333 15.78 4.58 -1.17
N VAL A 334 15.24 4.85 -2.34
CA VAL A 334 15.85 4.47 -3.62
C VAL A 334 17.18 5.21 -3.84
N ASP A 335 17.23 6.52 -3.57
CA ASP A 335 18.41 7.36 -3.77
C ASP A 335 19.62 6.95 -2.91
N ILE A 336 19.37 6.56 -1.65
CA ILE A 336 20.45 6.11 -0.73
C ILE A 336 20.89 4.66 -0.97
N SER A 337 20.20 3.94 -1.84
CA SER A 337 20.43 2.51 -2.09
C SER A 337 21.28 2.30 -3.34
N SER A 338 22.37 1.54 -3.24
CA SER A 338 23.08 1.06 -4.41
C SER A 338 22.17 0.13 -5.26
N ALA A 339 22.47 -0.01 -6.55
CA ALA A 339 21.72 -0.90 -7.45
C ALA A 339 21.58 -2.33 -6.88
N ARG A 340 22.60 -2.81 -6.17
CA ARG A 340 22.67 -4.13 -5.54
C ARG A 340 21.77 -4.25 -4.30
N LEU A 341 21.60 -3.19 -3.52
CA LEU A 341 20.83 -3.20 -2.26
C LEU A 341 19.41 -2.68 -2.44
N LYS A 342 19.06 -2.15 -3.62
CA LYS A 342 17.78 -1.47 -3.85
C LYS A 342 16.58 -2.34 -3.46
N MET A 343 16.55 -3.60 -3.89
CA MET A 343 15.43 -4.50 -3.61
C MET A 343 15.33 -4.84 -2.11
N SER A 344 16.47 -5.11 -1.47
CA SER A 344 16.53 -5.39 -0.03
C SER A 344 16.14 -4.14 0.79
N ALA A 345 16.60 -2.95 0.40
CA ALA A 345 16.24 -1.69 1.06
C ALA A 345 14.75 -1.36 0.92
N MET A 346 14.18 -1.58 -0.27
CA MET A 346 12.74 -1.43 -0.51
C MET A 346 11.92 -2.45 0.27
N GLY A 347 12.36 -3.72 0.32
CA GLY A 347 11.73 -4.76 1.13
C GLY A 347 11.73 -4.41 2.63
N PHE A 348 12.88 -3.95 3.14
CA PHE A 348 12.98 -3.44 4.51
C PHE A 348 12.01 -2.28 4.76
N TYR A 349 12.09 -1.24 3.94
CA TYR A 349 11.22 -0.08 4.03
C TYR A 349 9.73 -0.47 4.01
N GLN A 350 9.33 -1.37 3.11
CA GLN A 350 7.95 -1.82 2.99
C GLN A 350 7.47 -2.68 4.15
N SER A 351 8.31 -3.56 4.70
CA SER A 351 7.98 -4.32 5.92
C SER A 351 7.79 -3.41 7.12
N PHE A 352 8.66 -2.42 7.28
CA PHE A 352 8.61 -1.54 8.44
C PHE A 352 7.48 -0.52 8.35
N TYR A 353 7.12 0.02 7.18
CA TYR A 353 5.93 0.86 7.13
C TYR A 353 4.65 0.05 7.36
N ALA A 354 4.66 -1.24 7.07
CA ALA A 354 3.55 -2.13 7.41
C ALA A 354 3.30 -2.27 8.92
N LEU A 355 4.30 -1.98 9.77
CA LEU A 355 4.06 -1.77 11.21
C LEU A 355 3.07 -0.64 11.46
N GLY A 356 3.16 0.45 10.69
CA GLY A 356 2.18 1.54 10.76
C GLY A 356 0.78 1.08 10.35
N ILE A 357 0.68 0.25 9.30
CA ILE A 357 -0.59 -0.37 8.85
C ILE A 357 -1.20 -1.25 9.95
N PHE A 358 -0.37 -1.91 10.76
CA PHE A 358 -0.83 -2.74 11.88
C PHE A 358 -1.16 -1.90 13.12
N ILE A 359 -0.23 -1.07 13.57
CA ILE A 359 -0.33 -0.33 14.83
C ILE A 359 -1.40 0.77 14.75
N GLY A 360 -1.52 1.46 13.60
CA GLY A 360 -2.47 2.56 13.43
C GLY A 360 -3.91 2.16 13.76
N PRO A 361 -4.52 1.20 13.04
CA PRO A 361 -5.89 0.75 13.34
C PRO A 361 -6.06 0.13 14.72
N LEU A 362 -5.03 -0.58 15.22
CA LEU A 362 -5.06 -1.16 16.56
C LEU A 362 -5.17 -0.07 17.64
N LEU A 363 -4.39 1.00 17.52
CA LEU A 363 -4.48 2.16 18.42
C LEU A 363 -5.81 2.87 18.24
N ALA A 364 -6.25 3.08 16.97
CA ALA A 364 -7.53 3.69 16.66
C ALA A 364 -8.71 2.96 17.33
N GLY A 365 -8.73 1.64 17.21
CA GLY A 365 -9.79 0.81 17.83
C GLY A 365 -9.83 0.94 19.36
N LYS A 366 -8.65 0.96 20.00
CA LYS A 366 -8.56 1.17 21.46
C LYS A 366 -9.00 2.57 21.87
N ILE A 367 -8.55 3.60 21.14
CA ILE A 367 -8.94 4.99 21.39
C ILE A 367 -10.44 5.15 21.22
N ALA A 368 -10.99 4.66 20.09
CA ALA A 368 -12.42 4.74 19.81
C ALA A 368 -13.28 4.04 20.87
N GLN A 369 -12.83 2.89 21.35
CA GLN A 369 -13.56 2.11 22.36
C GLN A 369 -13.58 2.79 23.73
N VAL A 370 -12.51 3.51 24.11
CA VAL A 370 -12.37 4.09 25.45
C VAL A 370 -12.83 5.54 25.47
N PHE A 371 -12.50 6.31 24.45
CA PHE A 371 -12.68 7.76 24.42
C PHE A 371 -13.72 8.22 23.41
N GLY A 372 -13.95 7.47 22.32
CA GLY A 372 -14.86 7.79 21.26
C GLY A 372 -14.18 7.93 19.89
N LEU A 373 -15.00 8.05 18.82
CA LEU A 373 -14.50 8.10 17.44
C LEU A 373 -13.75 9.41 17.11
N ALA A 374 -14.17 10.53 17.68
CA ALA A 374 -13.54 11.84 17.46
C ALA A 374 -12.07 11.85 17.92
N GLU A 375 -11.78 11.19 19.04
CA GLU A 375 -10.46 11.16 19.68
C GLU A 375 -9.41 10.39 18.86
N VAL A 376 -9.87 9.51 17.96
CA VAL A 376 -9.00 8.83 16.99
C VAL A 376 -8.25 9.84 16.13
N PHE A 377 -8.91 10.92 15.70
CA PHE A 377 -8.30 11.96 14.87
C PHE A 377 -7.30 12.81 15.64
N TYR A 378 -7.55 13.10 16.92
CA TYR A 378 -6.55 13.74 17.78
C TYR A 378 -5.31 12.87 17.95
N GLY A 379 -5.49 11.55 18.20
CA GLY A 379 -4.39 10.61 18.28
C GLY A 379 -3.55 10.56 17.00
N ALA A 380 -4.21 10.51 15.84
CA ALA A 380 -3.55 10.52 14.54
C ALA A 380 -2.84 11.86 14.26
N GLY A 381 -3.44 12.98 14.64
CA GLY A 381 -2.84 14.31 14.55
C GLY A 381 -1.57 14.44 15.37
N LEU A 382 -1.57 13.94 16.62
CA LEU A 382 -0.38 13.88 17.48
C LEU A 382 0.73 13.02 16.86
N MET A 383 0.39 11.91 16.21
CA MET A 383 1.36 11.11 15.45
C MET A 383 1.97 11.90 14.28
N ALA A 384 1.17 12.65 13.52
CA ALA A 384 1.68 13.51 12.45
C ALA A 384 2.61 14.61 12.99
N PHE A 385 2.27 15.25 14.11
CA PHE A 385 3.14 16.23 14.76
C PHE A 385 4.42 15.60 15.34
N SER A 386 4.37 14.35 15.81
CA SER A 386 5.58 13.65 16.24
C SER A 386 6.56 13.44 15.08
N ALA A 387 6.05 13.11 13.87
CA ALA A 387 6.87 13.03 12.66
C ALA A 387 7.45 14.40 12.28
N LEU A 388 6.67 15.48 12.38
CA LEU A 388 7.13 16.85 12.16
C LEU A 388 8.28 17.21 13.12
N LEU A 389 8.11 16.95 14.41
CA LEU A 389 9.14 17.22 15.43
C LEU A 389 10.41 16.39 15.18
N MET A 390 10.26 15.12 14.81
CA MET A 390 11.39 14.26 14.45
C MET A 390 12.16 14.82 13.24
N MET A 391 11.45 15.34 12.22
CA MET A 391 12.08 15.98 11.06
C MET A 391 12.85 17.24 11.47
N LEU A 392 12.28 18.08 12.33
CA LEU A 392 12.95 19.29 12.84
C LEU A 392 14.23 18.94 13.62
N ALA A 393 14.16 17.94 14.50
CA ALA A 393 15.29 17.46 15.28
C ALA A 393 16.40 16.83 14.39
N THR A 394 16.03 16.26 13.24
CA THR A 394 16.97 15.58 12.34
C THR A 394 17.31 16.39 11.09
N LYS A 395 16.96 17.68 11.03
CA LYS A 395 17.16 18.57 9.88
C LYS A 395 18.55 18.46 9.24
N ARG A 396 19.62 18.54 10.05
CA ARG A 396 21.01 18.44 9.56
C ARG A 396 21.28 17.10 8.86
N LYS A 397 20.71 16.00 9.36
CA LYS A 397 20.84 14.66 8.78
C LYS A 397 20.03 14.50 7.50
N MET A 398 18.95 15.25 7.30
CA MET A 398 18.07 15.12 6.13
C MET A 398 18.55 15.95 4.94
N ILE A 399 19.16 17.10 5.17
CA ILE A 399 19.57 18.04 4.13
C ILE A 399 21.02 17.79 3.69
N GLY A 400 21.92 17.37 4.60
CA GLY A 400 23.28 16.95 4.30
C GLY A 400 23.32 15.51 3.80
#